data_1901c413b439914e7a4ed4bdf692cdc9
#
_entry.id   1901c413b439914e7a4ed4bdf692cdc9
#
_cell.length_a   1.000
_cell.length_b   1.000
_cell.length_c   1.000
_cell.angle_alpha   90.00
_cell.angle_beta   90.00
_cell.angle_gamma   90.00
#
_symmetry.space_group_name_H-M   'P 1'
#
loop_
_entity.id
_entity.type
_entity.pdbx_description
1 polymer ?
#
loop_
_entity_poly.entity_id
_entity_poly.type
_entity_poly.pdbx_seq_one_letter_code
_entity_poly.pdbx_strand_id
1 'polypeptide(L)'
;GVIRLGWSGTDDKSEFADNTITINNSTLNGKEGENWVYSHREKEAKKYDKLTINGTVYDPASGLICYGEPDIQNKIDNAVAGETISVPAGEHAGFNVTTADVRIKGVYGKTIIKGTKKYTGSSIACISADKVTLMNLSFKSSTDGSNRPTALFVGGGTVEIDSCIFEDKLLQTGLYSEPGSTLKDATLLVHNSTFNVYDKNLLISAGRLNATVKNNVFTDSDISVAKNDGSNVVESNEFHNCVVKVEDGVTFQYNKMYPGDQTYVYSIRPNNLEGTVVAPNNYWGSDNPDFSALIDKSRAPNGFVDYFPYYSDVALGTLIYKMVTISEDTVWATPHPNQKVTVLDGATLTLSVPMSLDTVTMREGAQIKSNLADQTGSVTTKSLRFSPDLSGIEWKALGMPLASAVIKNSTEEEILAPSVQNVDNGIWFARLKDNKTPEFVVDESAFGMAGLWAANGDTYTISSEGAFEFKTLEEPAAPTETGTFLMCSNPNTFTITLKQSAYILTTDGTSFEQEANPEIKPFQSFVLTDAKTLSTLRSLRIGDGVVTGNQTIEPVDGYYVTTDRGAIVIHTPEPMDVVIIGMNGKVAYRGEVTDGQRIMVPSGIYAVNGQLVRVK
;
A
#
# COMPACT_ATOMS: atom_id res chain seq x y z
N GLY A 1 -11.54 15.54 56.41
CA GLY A 1 -10.62 14.57 57.00
C GLY A 1 -11.20 13.91 58.23
N VAL A 2 -10.88 12.63 58.44
CA VAL A 2 -11.33 11.86 59.60
C VAL A 2 -10.56 12.31 60.85
N ILE A 3 -9.28 12.59 60.68
CA ILE A 3 -8.41 13.06 61.75
C ILE A 3 -7.71 14.32 61.28
N ARG A 4 -7.75 15.37 62.11
CA ARG A 4 -7.10 16.64 61.84
C ARG A 4 -6.12 16.93 62.97
N LEU A 5 -4.84 17.10 62.60
CA LEU A 5 -3.78 17.49 63.52
C LEU A 5 -3.48 18.96 63.33
N GLY A 6 -3.30 19.67 64.42
CA GLY A 6 -2.92 21.09 64.44
C GLY A 6 -4.12 22.05 64.36
N TRP A 7 -3.80 23.35 64.51
CA TRP A 7 -4.71 24.48 64.59
C TRP A 7 -4.66 25.33 63.33
N SER A 8 -5.78 25.94 62.95
CA SER A 8 -5.91 26.79 61.77
C SER A 8 -5.65 28.29 62.03
N GLY A 9 -5.22 28.64 63.22
CA GLY A 9 -4.96 30.03 63.59
C GLY A 9 -3.60 30.53 63.11
N THR A 10 -3.47 31.85 63.01
CA THR A 10 -2.27 32.56 62.62
C THR A 10 -1.30 32.76 63.80
N ASP A 11 -1.53 32.10 64.91
CA ASP A 11 -0.81 32.39 66.17
C ASP A 11 0.54 31.67 66.27
N ASP A 12 1.36 32.21 67.11
CA ASP A 12 2.76 31.90 67.30
C ASP A 12 3.00 30.40 67.48
N LYS A 13 3.82 29.87 66.63
CA LYS A 13 4.07 28.43 66.45
C LYS A 13 5.07 27.87 67.48
N SER A 14 5.55 28.69 68.36
CA SER A 14 6.56 28.33 69.38
C SER A 14 5.98 27.56 70.57
N GLU A 15 4.67 27.51 70.74
CA GLU A 15 4.02 26.92 71.93
C GLU A 15 3.56 25.47 71.75
N PHE A 16 3.74 24.84 70.62
CA PHE A 16 3.27 23.47 70.37
C PHE A 16 4.40 22.44 70.56
N ALA A 17 4.26 21.68 71.66
CA ALA A 17 5.13 20.56 71.95
C ALA A 17 4.99 19.40 70.95
N ASP A 18 6.01 18.58 70.84
CA ASP A 18 5.96 17.31 70.06
C ASP A 18 4.85 16.42 70.59
N ASN A 19 3.78 16.29 69.79
CA ASN A 19 2.68 15.40 70.13
C ASN A 19 2.95 14.03 69.52
N THR A 20 2.77 12.98 70.33
CA THR A 20 2.74 11.61 69.85
C THR A 20 1.32 11.08 69.94
N ILE A 21 0.73 10.76 68.81
CA ILE A 21 -0.63 10.22 68.74
C ILE A 21 -0.52 8.76 68.25
N THR A 22 -1.04 7.84 69.06
CA THR A 22 -1.07 6.43 68.68
C THR A 22 -2.53 5.96 68.62
N ILE A 23 -2.93 5.45 67.50
CA ILE A 23 -4.28 4.89 67.24
C ILE A 23 -4.10 3.40 66.98
N ASN A 24 -4.62 2.56 67.84
CA ASN A 24 -4.52 1.12 67.72
C ASN A 24 -5.91 0.46 67.48
N ASN A 25 -5.91 -0.68 66.80
CA ASN A 25 -7.12 -1.51 66.59
C ASN A 25 -8.30 -0.76 66.00
N SER A 26 -8.01 0.23 65.18
CA SER A 26 -9.04 1.13 64.61
C SER A 26 -9.19 0.91 63.12
N THR A 27 -10.42 0.95 62.64
CA THR A 27 -10.74 1.00 61.23
C THR A 27 -11.08 2.44 60.88
N LEU A 28 -10.33 3.04 59.98
CA LEU A 28 -10.61 4.36 59.47
C LEU A 28 -11.43 4.21 58.17
N ASN A 29 -12.68 4.63 58.22
CA ASN A 29 -13.58 4.63 57.07
C ASN A 29 -13.53 5.99 56.39
N GLY A 30 -12.70 6.12 55.41
CA GLY A 30 -12.63 7.25 54.49
C GLY A 30 -12.90 6.80 53.07
N LYS A 31 -13.10 7.71 52.18
CA LYS A 31 -13.13 7.40 50.76
C LYS A 31 -11.68 7.13 50.28
N GLU A 32 -11.54 6.15 49.47
CA GLU A 32 -10.27 5.86 48.79
C GLU A 32 -9.80 7.11 48.01
N GLY A 33 -8.55 7.50 48.17
CA GLY A 33 -7.99 8.71 47.57
C GLY A 33 -8.25 10.03 48.31
N GLU A 34 -9.01 10.04 49.42
CA GLU A 34 -9.15 11.24 50.27
C GLU A 34 -8.14 11.21 51.44
N ASN A 35 -7.66 12.41 51.81
CA ASN A 35 -6.84 12.58 52.99
C ASN A 35 -7.65 12.35 54.26
N TRP A 36 -7.43 11.23 54.94
CA TRP A 36 -8.16 10.87 56.16
C TRP A 36 -7.55 11.51 57.39
N VAL A 37 -6.24 11.72 57.33
CA VAL A 37 -5.51 12.43 58.37
C VAL A 37 -4.76 13.55 57.71
N TYR A 38 -4.85 14.78 58.21
CA TYR A 38 -4.06 15.86 57.71
C TYR A 38 -3.61 16.82 58.83
N SER A 39 -2.43 17.40 58.66
CA SER A 39 -1.90 18.44 59.51
C SER A 39 -2.09 19.81 58.85
N HIS A 40 -2.58 20.77 59.62
CA HIS A 40 -2.80 22.14 59.14
C HIS A 40 -1.54 22.98 59.02
N ARG A 41 -0.40 22.46 59.39
CA ARG A 41 0.81 23.24 59.50
C ARG A 41 1.69 23.05 58.26
N GLU A 42 1.55 23.92 57.30
CA GLU A 42 2.09 23.79 55.98
C GLU A 42 3.61 23.68 55.85
N LYS A 43 4.41 24.22 56.71
CA LYS A 43 5.86 24.21 56.55
C LYS A 43 6.70 23.99 57.83
N GLU A 44 6.20 24.28 58.94
CA GLU A 44 6.95 24.22 60.21
C GLU A 44 6.47 23.18 61.20
N ALA A 45 5.26 22.64 61.01
CA ALA A 45 4.71 21.51 61.78
C ALA A 45 5.46 20.19 61.60
N LYS A 46 6.37 20.18 60.68
CA LYS A 46 7.26 19.04 60.40
C LYS A 46 8.10 18.60 61.60
N LYS A 47 8.08 19.33 62.68
CA LYS A 47 8.92 19.07 63.83
C LYS A 47 8.17 18.48 65.04
N TYR A 48 6.84 18.49 65.05
CA TYR A 48 6.14 18.39 66.32
C TYR A 48 5.16 17.27 66.51
N ASP A 49 4.69 16.65 65.46
CA ASP A 49 3.64 15.61 65.61
C ASP A 49 4.09 14.27 65.07
N LYS A 50 4.03 13.25 65.89
CA LYS A 50 4.27 11.85 65.49
C LYS A 50 2.94 11.12 65.56
N LEU A 51 2.50 10.57 64.45
CA LEU A 51 1.28 9.79 64.36
C LEU A 51 1.59 8.34 64.01
N THR A 52 1.07 7.44 64.84
CA THR A 52 1.12 6.01 64.57
C THR A 52 -0.27 5.47 64.50
N ILE A 53 -0.66 4.82 63.39
CA ILE A 53 -1.98 4.19 63.23
C ILE A 53 -1.77 2.71 62.95
N ASN A 54 -2.32 1.87 63.78
CA ASN A 54 -2.22 0.40 63.67
C ASN A 54 -0.74 -0.08 63.51
N GLY A 55 0.18 0.58 64.19
CA GLY A 55 1.59 0.26 64.12
C GLY A 55 2.37 0.95 62.99
N THR A 56 1.72 1.60 62.06
CA THR A 56 2.40 2.37 60.99
C THR A 56 2.66 3.78 61.47
N VAL A 57 3.92 4.21 61.43
CA VAL A 57 4.35 5.59 61.81
C VAL A 57 4.23 6.50 60.57
N TYR A 58 3.53 7.61 60.77
CA TYR A 58 3.40 8.66 59.76
C TYR A 58 4.28 9.83 60.13
N ASP A 59 5.26 10.15 59.29
CA ASP A 59 6.17 11.25 59.49
C ASP A 59 5.51 12.58 59.06
N PRO A 60 5.35 13.52 60.01
CA PRO A 60 4.79 14.83 59.70
C PRO A 60 5.77 15.69 58.85
N ALA A 61 6.99 15.26 58.60
CA ALA A 61 7.95 15.99 57.79
C ALA A 61 7.49 16.23 56.33
N SER A 62 6.54 15.45 55.81
CA SER A 62 5.95 15.67 54.49
C SER A 62 4.86 16.77 54.41
N GLY A 63 4.44 17.31 55.56
CA GLY A 63 3.40 18.37 55.63
C GLY A 63 1.96 17.94 55.40
N LEU A 64 1.73 16.78 54.78
CA LEU A 64 0.43 16.18 54.58
C LEU A 64 0.50 14.72 55.00
N ILE A 65 -0.27 14.32 55.98
CA ILE A 65 -0.38 12.93 56.39
C ILE A 65 -1.61 12.36 55.73
N CYS A 66 -1.38 11.55 54.71
CA CYS A 66 -2.45 10.76 54.07
C CYS A 66 -2.43 9.36 54.66
N TYR A 67 -3.58 8.97 55.25
CA TYR A 67 -3.78 7.57 55.60
C TYR A 67 -4.50 6.90 54.44
N GLY A 68 -3.87 6.03 53.84
CA GLY A 68 -4.25 5.37 52.59
C GLY A 68 -3.00 5.08 51.78
N GLU A 69 -3.16 4.68 50.60
CA GLU A 69 -2.03 4.56 49.67
C GLU A 69 -1.32 5.94 49.54
N PRO A 70 0.01 6.00 49.61
CA PRO A 70 0.76 7.22 49.31
C PRO A 70 0.26 7.82 47.99
N ASP A 71 0.18 9.16 47.90
CA ASP A 71 -0.20 9.75 46.62
C ASP A 71 0.76 9.30 45.51
N ILE A 72 0.34 9.42 44.27
CA ILE A 72 1.13 8.96 43.13
C ILE A 72 2.51 9.63 43.14
N GLN A 73 2.54 10.93 43.47
CA GLN A 73 3.80 11.70 43.49
C GLN A 73 4.81 11.13 44.46
N ASN A 74 4.37 10.76 45.65
CA ASN A 74 5.26 10.20 46.65
C ASN A 74 5.83 8.82 46.22
N LYS A 75 5.00 8.00 45.58
CA LYS A 75 5.46 6.76 44.97
C LYS A 75 6.48 7.01 43.84
N ILE A 76 6.25 7.99 42.98
CA ILE A 76 7.14 8.37 41.88
C ILE A 76 8.49 8.87 42.43
N ASP A 77 8.44 9.76 43.42
CA ASP A 77 9.64 10.37 44.01
C ASP A 77 10.55 9.35 44.70
N ASN A 78 9.98 8.26 45.19
CA ASN A 78 10.74 7.18 45.86
C ASN A 78 10.99 5.97 44.93
N ALA A 79 10.53 6.01 43.68
CA ALA A 79 10.71 4.91 42.76
C ALA A 79 12.18 4.74 42.33
N VAL A 80 12.57 3.49 42.11
CA VAL A 80 13.86 3.17 41.53
C VAL A 80 13.69 2.80 40.05
N ALA A 81 14.76 2.93 39.27
CA ALA A 81 14.74 2.58 37.86
C ALA A 81 14.31 1.11 37.66
N GLY A 82 13.43 0.89 36.68
CA GLY A 82 12.83 -0.42 36.38
C GLY A 82 11.54 -0.73 37.18
N GLU A 83 11.15 0.15 38.11
CA GLU A 83 10.00 -0.10 38.96
C GLU A 83 8.65 0.14 38.24
N THR A 84 7.67 -0.67 38.62
CA THR A 84 6.27 -0.47 38.24
C THR A 84 5.48 0.06 39.42
N ILE A 85 5.05 1.33 39.31
CA ILE A 85 4.23 2.01 40.31
C ILE A 85 2.76 1.66 40.02
N SER A 86 2.16 0.82 40.87
CA SER A 86 0.76 0.50 40.78
C SER A 86 -0.09 1.58 41.43
N VAL A 87 -1.06 2.10 40.66
CA VAL A 87 -2.02 3.10 41.09
C VAL A 87 -3.40 2.46 41.20
N PRO A 88 -4.03 2.42 42.38
CA PRO A 88 -5.31 1.78 42.55
C PRO A 88 -6.44 2.53 41.81
N ALA A 89 -7.59 1.88 41.70
CA ALA A 89 -8.81 2.54 41.23
C ALA A 89 -9.18 3.71 42.13
N GLY A 90 -9.72 4.77 41.56
CA GLY A 90 -10.12 5.98 42.28
C GLY A 90 -9.61 7.26 41.62
N GLU A 91 -9.86 8.38 42.28
CA GLU A 91 -9.42 9.70 41.81
C GLU A 91 -8.10 10.07 42.51
N HIS A 92 -7.14 10.46 41.73
CA HIS A 92 -5.81 10.81 42.18
C HIS A 92 -5.39 12.19 41.65
N ALA A 93 -4.53 12.86 42.39
CA ALA A 93 -3.95 14.12 41.94
C ALA A 93 -2.99 13.91 40.75
N GLY A 94 -2.75 15.01 40.02
CA GLY A 94 -1.71 15.04 39.00
C GLY A 94 -0.30 14.81 39.57
N PHE A 95 0.66 14.57 38.69
CA PHE A 95 2.02 14.21 39.09
C PHE A 95 3.11 14.70 38.11
N ASN A 96 4.33 14.75 38.62
CA ASN A 96 5.55 14.97 37.82
C ASN A 96 6.42 13.72 37.84
N VAL A 97 6.95 13.37 36.69
CA VAL A 97 7.90 12.25 36.56
C VAL A 97 9.27 12.80 36.19
N THR A 98 10.18 12.72 37.13
CA THR A 98 11.60 13.09 36.97
C THR A 98 12.54 11.88 37.09
N THR A 99 12.03 10.75 37.57
CA THR A 99 12.75 9.50 37.72
C THR A 99 12.66 8.71 36.41
N ALA A 100 13.79 8.34 35.84
CA ALA A 100 13.87 7.60 34.62
C ALA A 100 13.55 6.09 34.82
N ASP A 101 13.15 5.43 33.74
CA ASP A 101 12.87 3.99 33.65
C ASP A 101 11.82 3.54 34.68
N VAL A 102 10.67 4.25 34.72
CA VAL A 102 9.55 3.90 35.57
C VAL A 102 8.27 3.66 34.77
N ARG A 103 7.43 2.76 35.29
CA ARG A 103 6.10 2.48 34.74
C ARG A 103 5.05 2.86 35.75
N ILE A 104 4.08 3.68 35.32
CA ILE A 104 2.93 4.08 36.16
C ILE A 104 1.71 3.39 35.58
N LYS A 105 1.19 2.41 36.33
CA LYS A 105 0.12 1.52 35.88
C LYS A 105 -1.12 1.68 36.74
N GLY A 106 -2.22 2.12 36.15
CA GLY A 106 -3.54 2.18 36.76
C GLY A 106 -4.40 0.96 36.47
N VAL A 107 -5.66 1.05 36.86
CA VAL A 107 -6.75 0.14 36.51
C VAL A 107 -7.55 0.80 35.40
N TYR A 108 -7.59 0.22 34.21
CA TYR A 108 -8.21 0.78 33.02
C TYR A 108 -9.64 1.27 33.29
N GLY A 109 -9.93 2.51 32.91
CA GLY A 109 -11.21 3.19 33.09
C GLY A 109 -11.60 3.48 34.55
N LYS A 110 -10.77 3.11 35.54
CA LYS A 110 -11.07 3.28 36.96
C LYS A 110 -10.06 4.13 37.73
N THR A 111 -8.83 4.21 37.26
CA THR A 111 -7.81 5.11 37.84
C THR A 111 -7.89 6.44 37.14
N ILE A 112 -8.34 7.48 37.84
CA ILE A 112 -8.62 8.81 37.29
C ILE A 112 -7.58 9.80 37.84
N ILE A 113 -6.83 10.43 36.95
CA ILE A 113 -5.86 11.49 37.30
C ILE A 113 -6.54 12.83 37.07
N LYS A 114 -6.72 13.61 38.13
CA LYS A 114 -7.35 14.93 38.09
C LYS A 114 -6.36 16.05 38.32
N GLY A 115 -6.48 17.13 37.53
CA GLY A 115 -5.65 18.34 37.71
C GLY A 115 -5.89 19.00 39.05
N THR A 116 -4.80 19.22 39.80
CA THR A 116 -4.77 20.15 40.89
C THR A 116 -3.77 21.26 40.56
N LYS A 117 -4.06 22.50 40.90
CA LYS A 117 -3.22 23.68 40.61
C LYS A 117 -1.76 23.60 41.10
N LYS A 118 -1.32 22.48 41.67
CA LYS A 118 -0.01 22.37 42.36
C LYS A 118 1.16 21.93 41.47
N TYR A 119 0.89 21.31 40.35
CA TYR A 119 1.97 20.79 39.51
C TYR A 119 2.01 21.51 38.18
N THR A 120 3.08 22.13 37.82
CA THR A 120 3.44 22.60 36.48
C THR A 120 2.40 23.45 35.72
N GLY A 121 2.10 24.63 36.20
CA GLY A 121 1.39 25.65 35.39
C GLY A 121 0.02 25.23 34.89
N SER A 122 -0.06 24.70 33.67
CA SER A 122 -1.31 24.36 32.99
C SER A 122 -1.52 22.86 32.76
N SER A 123 -0.62 21.98 33.21
CA SER A 123 -0.72 20.53 32.92
C SER A 123 -1.12 19.70 34.15
N ILE A 124 -1.92 18.64 33.95
CA ILE A 124 -2.30 17.69 35.00
C ILE A 124 -1.11 16.84 35.40
N ALA A 125 -0.41 16.30 34.41
CA ALA A 125 0.83 15.58 34.62
C ALA A 125 1.95 16.10 33.69
N CYS A 126 3.20 15.96 34.16
CA CYS A 126 4.37 16.37 33.42
C CYS A 126 5.42 15.28 33.48
N ILE A 127 5.98 14.93 32.32
CA ILE A 127 7.04 13.95 32.19
C ILE A 127 8.29 14.63 31.63
N SER A 128 9.36 14.63 32.41
CA SER A 128 10.68 15.16 31.99
C SER A 128 11.80 14.14 32.14
N ALA A 129 11.46 12.89 32.39
CA ALA A 129 12.38 11.77 32.53
C ALA A 129 12.37 10.86 31.29
N ASP A 130 13.46 10.12 31.11
CA ASP A 130 13.58 9.13 30.04
C ASP A 130 12.97 7.77 30.42
N LYS A 131 12.47 7.02 29.43
CA LYS A 131 11.88 5.67 29.59
C LYS A 131 10.74 5.60 30.58
N VAL A 132 9.75 6.47 30.39
CA VAL A 132 8.56 6.48 31.22
C VAL A 132 7.39 5.85 30.46
N THR A 133 6.73 4.88 31.09
CA THR A 133 5.51 4.25 30.56
C THR A 133 4.31 4.63 31.43
N LEU A 134 3.25 5.17 30.82
CA LEU A 134 1.95 5.38 31.43
C LEU A 134 0.97 4.37 30.89
N MET A 135 0.31 3.61 31.78
CA MET A 135 -0.62 2.56 31.39
C MET A 135 -1.94 2.65 32.13
N ASN A 136 -3.04 2.44 31.43
CA ASN A 136 -4.38 2.29 32.02
C ASN A 136 -4.82 3.47 32.92
N LEU A 137 -4.42 4.69 32.59
CA LEU A 137 -4.77 5.91 33.32
C LEU A 137 -5.82 6.71 32.55
N SER A 138 -6.76 7.32 33.29
CA SER A 138 -7.74 8.24 32.74
C SER A 138 -7.46 9.65 33.21
N PHE A 139 -7.28 10.61 32.31
CA PHE A 139 -7.00 12.00 32.62
C PHE A 139 -8.27 12.84 32.50
N LYS A 140 -8.61 13.58 33.59
CA LYS A 140 -9.77 14.47 33.65
C LYS A 140 -9.45 15.79 34.31
N SER A 141 -10.13 16.86 33.91
CA SER A 141 -10.01 18.16 34.55
C SER A 141 -10.72 18.14 35.93
N SER A 142 -10.13 18.85 36.87
CA SER A 142 -10.77 19.11 38.17
C SER A 142 -11.51 20.45 38.23
N THR A 143 -11.50 21.22 37.14
CA THR A 143 -11.98 22.59 37.11
C THR A 143 -13.42 22.68 36.60
N ASP A 144 -14.12 23.72 36.99
CA ASP A 144 -15.46 24.12 36.56
C ASP A 144 -15.51 24.72 35.14
N GLY A 145 -14.43 24.59 34.36
CA GLY A 145 -14.33 25.06 32.97
C GLY A 145 -13.68 26.43 32.79
N SER A 146 -13.38 27.15 33.87
CA SER A 146 -12.76 28.49 33.80
C SER A 146 -11.26 28.43 33.48
N ASN A 147 -10.60 27.30 33.71
CA ASN A 147 -9.17 27.10 33.45
C ASN A 147 -8.94 25.66 32.95
N ARG A 148 -8.90 25.49 31.65
CA ARG A 148 -8.78 24.18 31.02
C ARG A 148 -7.32 23.73 30.98
N PRO A 149 -6.92 22.72 31.75
CA PRO A 149 -5.54 22.25 31.78
C PRO A 149 -5.25 21.34 30.56
N THR A 150 -3.97 21.25 30.22
CA THR A 150 -3.45 20.15 29.41
C THR A 150 -3.42 18.88 30.24
N ALA A 151 -3.86 17.75 29.72
CA ALA A 151 -3.84 16.50 30.47
C ALA A 151 -2.40 16.06 30.77
N LEU A 152 -1.57 15.99 29.74
CA LEU A 152 -0.20 15.50 29.85
C LEU A 152 0.78 16.40 29.06
N PHE A 153 1.80 16.89 29.73
CA PHE A 153 2.94 17.55 29.12
C PHE A 153 4.13 16.60 29.07
N VAL A 154 4.73 16.45 27.87
CA VAL A 154 5.93 15.64 27.66
C VAL A 154 7.11 16.58 27.39
N GLY A 155 8.03 16.64 28.33
CA GLY A 155 9.17 17.54 28.30
C GLY A 155 10.46 16.91 27.77
N GLY A 156 10.54 15.62 27.49
CA GLY A 156 11.75 14.98 26.95
C GLY A 156 11.80 13.48 27.19
N GLY A 157 12.85 12.84 26.69
CA GLY A 157 13.09 11.40 26.83
C GLY A 157 12.19 10.51 25.99
N THR A 158 12.16 9.24 26.30
CA THR A 158 11.26 8.26 25.69
C THR A 158 10.04 8.07 26.58
N VAL A 159 8.86 8.42 26.07
CA VAL A 159 7.60 8.31 26.79
C VAL A 159 6.65 7.41 26.02
N GLU A 160 6.14 6.39 26.69
CA GLU A 160 5.14 5.47 26.18
C GLU A 160 3.80 5.70 26.89
N ILE A 161 2.74 5.84 26.14
CA ILE A 161 1.37 6.00 26.61
C ILE A 161 0.56 4.83 26.05
N ASP A 162 0.19 3.91 26.92
CA ASP A 162 -0.53 2.70 26.54
C ASP A 162 -1.87 2.60 27.26
N SER A 163 -2.92 2.35 26.52
CA SER A 163 -4.26 2.08 27.06
C SER A 163 -4.76 3.18 28.01
N CYS A 164 -4.44 4.45 27.73
CA CYS A 164 -4.85 5.61 28.49
C CYS A 164 -6.11 6.25 27.90
N ILE A 165 -6.85 6.96 28.75
CA ILE A 165 -8.09 7.65 28.39
C ILE A 165 -7.93 9.15 28.65
N PHE A 166 -8.15 9.96 27.63
CA PHE A 166 -8.20 11.42 27.67
C PHE A 166 -9.62 11.85 27.29
N GLU A 167 -10.55 11.73 28.24
CA GLU A 167 -11.98 11.86 27.98
C GLU A 167 -12.61 12.91 28.89
N ASP A 168 -12.28 14.17 28.63
CA ASP A 168 -12.90 15.27 29.34
C ASP A 168 -12.95 16.53 28.46
N LYS A 169 -14.16 16.96 28.13
CA LYS A 169 -14.39 18.21 27.37
C LYS A 169 -13.92 19.48 28.10
N LEU A 170 -13.53 19.39 29.35
CA LEU A 170 -12.93 20.48 30.10
C LEU A 170 -11.40 20.50 29.94
N LEU A 171 -10.79 19.47 29.35
CA LEU A 171 -9.39 19.50 28.98
C LEU A 171 -9.19 20.40 27.75
N GLN A 172 -8.20 21.28 27.80
CA GLN A 172 -7.81 22.09 26.65
C GLN A 172 -7.10 21.22 25.60
N THR A 173 -6.16 20.40 26.05
CA THR A 173 -5.33 19.53 25.22
C THR A 173 -5.10 18.22 25.95
N GLY A 174 -5.29 17.09 25.29
CA GLY A 174 -5.04 15.78 25.89
C GLY A 174 -3.54 15.54 26.09
N LEU A 175 -2.74 15.77 25.06
CA LEU A 175 -1.31 15.55 25.06
C LEU A 175 -0.62 16.75 24.42
N TYR A 176 0.38 17.30 25.10
CA TYR A 176 1.15 18.42 24.60
C TYR A 176 2.64 18.16 24.75
N SER A 177 3.39 18.39 23.69
CA SER A 177 4.84 18.41 23.71
C SER A 177 5.30 19.74 23.11
N GLU A 178 6.01 20.52 23.89
CA GLU A 178 6.49 21.84 23.45
C GLU A 178 7.83 21.70 22.73
N PRO A 179 8.00 22.31 21.55
CA PRO A 179 9.30 22.43 20.92
C PRO A 179 10.15 23.45 21.69
N GLY A 180 10.73 23.02 22.76
CA GLY A 180 11.64 23.84 23.55
C GLY A 180 13.09 23.63 23.14
N SER A 181 13.92 24.66 23.28
CA SER A 181 15.35 24.62 23.00
C SER A 181 16.14 23.61 23.84
N THR A 182 15.53 22.98 24.82
CA THR A 182 16.13 22.03 25.75
C THR A 182 15.71 20.57 25.50
N LEU A 183 14.70 20.31 24.67
CA LEU A 183 14.25 18.95 24.34
C LEU A 183 15.16 18.37 23.29
N LYS A 184 16.02 17.46 23.69
CA LYS A 184 16.86 16.68 22.80
C LYS A 184 16.11 15.37 22.46
N ASP A 185 15.85 15.17 21.18
CA ASP A 185 15.49 13.87 20.60
C ASP A 185 14.50 13.03 21.43
N ALA A 186 13.36 13.64 21.80
CA ALA A 186 12.34 12.94 22.55
C ALA A 186 11.61 11.94 21.62
N THR A 187 11.28 10.76 22.17
CA THR A 187 10.48 9.74 21.52
C THR A 187 9.16 9.60 22.25
N LEU A 188 8.06 9.68 21.50
CA LEU A 188 6.70 9.53 22.01
C LEU A 188 6.01 8.37 21.33
N LEU A 189 5.64 7.36 22.12
CA LEU A 189 4.86 6.21 21.68
C LEU A 189 3.46 6.32 22.29
N VAL A 190 2.44 6.45 21.45
CA VAL A 190 1.03 6.55 21.88
C VAL A 190 0.25 5.43 21.22
N HIS A 191 -0.24 4.50 22.01
CA HIS A 191 -0.98 3.38 21.46
C HIS A 191 -2.14 2.91 22.36
N ASN A 192 -3.11 2.28 21.75
CA ASN A 192 -4.29 1.70 22.39
C ASN A 192 -5.08 2.67 23.28
N SER A 193 -4.97 3.97 23.02
CA SER A 193 -5.49 5.04 23.88
C SER A 193 -6.69 5.74 23.23
N THR A 194 -7.53 6.33 24.06
CA THR A 194 -8.73 7.04 23.64
C THR A 194 -8.64 8.52 23.96
N PHE A 195 -9.00 9.37 22.98
CA PHE A 195 -8.97 10.82 23.10
C PHE A 195 -10.33 11.41 22.76
N ASN A 196 -10.90 12.15 23.70
CA ASN A 196 -12.10 12.96 23.51
C ASN A 196 -11.93 14.24 24.34
N VAL A 197 -11.25 15.24 23.78
CA VAL A 197 -10.91 16.48 24.46
C VAL A 197 -11.56 17.69 23.78
N TYR A 198 -11.79 18.76 24.56
CA TYR A 198 -12.58 19.90 24.07
C TYR A 198 -11.88 20.69 22.96
N ASP A 199 -10.61 20.97 23.12
CA ASP A 199 -9.90 21.78 22.15
C ASP A 199 -9.27 20.91 21.09
N LYS A 200 -9.49 21.34 19.86
CA LYS A 200 -9.13 20.64 18.62
C LYS A 200 -7.64 20.65 18.32
N ASN A 201 -6.78 20.76 19.32
CA ASN A 201 -5.33 20.79 19.13
C ASN A 201 -4.60 19.79 20.04
N LEU A 202 -4.80 18.50 19.76
CA LEU A 202 -3.86 17.51 20.26
C LEU A 202 -2.53 17.70 19.52
N LEU A 203 -1.62 18.47 20.11
CA LEU A 203 -0.36 18.77 19.47
C LEU A 203 0.64 17.65 19.75
N ILE A 204 0.85 16.79 18.76
CA ILE A 204 2.02 15.93 18.70
C ILE A 204 2.96 16.61 17.72
N SER A 205 3.69 17.60 18.16
CA SER A 205 4.52 18.35 17.27
C SER A 205 5.87 18.56 17.86
N ALA A 206 6.66 18.90 17.14
CA ALA A 206 7.32 19.71 16.22
C ALA A 206 8.83 19.71 16.49
N GLY A 207 9.58 19.65 15.50
CA GLY A 207 10.99 20.05 15.47
C GLY A 207 12.00 19.06 16.04
N ARG A 208 11.71 18.16 16.97
CA ARG A 208 12.65 17.16 17.51
C ARG A 208 11.97 15.98 18.23
N LEU A 209 10.73 15.71 17.94
CA LEU A 209 10.00 14.60 18.55
C LEU A 209 9.79 13.51 17.53
N ASN A 210 10.25 12.31 17.81
CA ASN A 210 9.88 11.11 17.07
C ASN A 210 8.58 10.57 17.64
N ALA A 211 7.50 10.61 16.89
CA ALA A 211 6.19 10.17 17.35
C ALA A 211 5.74 8.92 16.61
N THR A 212 5.31 7.91 17.36
CA THR A 212 4.55 6.76 16.86
C THR A 212 3.18 6.78 17.51
N VAL A 213 2.13 6.99 16.72
CA VAL A 213 0.73 7.07 17.13
C VAL A 213 -0.02 5.93 16.47
N LYS A 214 -0.38 4.90 17.26
CA LYS A 214 -0.88 3.65 16.69
C LYS A 214 -2.04 3.05 17.48
N ASN A 215 -3.04 2.51 16.79
CA ASN A 215 -4.19 1.82 17.41
C ASN A 215 -4.96 2.69 18.43
N ASN A 216 -5.05 3.99 18.20
CA ASN A 216 -5.80 4.90 19.08
C ASN A 216 -7.16 5.24 18.49
N VAL A 217 -8.07 5.67 19.36
CA VAL A 217 -9.37 6.21 18.96
C VAL A 217 -9.43 7.69 19.34
N PHE A 218 -9.66 8.53 18.35
CA PHE A 218 -9.85 9.98 18.52
C PHE A 218 -11.31 10.31 18.21
N THR A 219 -11.97 11.01 19.12
CA THR A 219 -13.36 11.46 18.93
C THR A 219 -13.44 12.94 19.25
N ASP A 220 -14.01 13.74 18.34
CA ASP A 220 -14.12 15.21 18.49
C ASP A 220 -12.79 15.90 18.86
N SER A 221 -11.67 15.27 18.51
CA SER A 221 -10.32 15.70 18.93
C SER A 221 -9.40 15.80 17.72
N ASP A 222 -8.74 16.92 17.55
CA ASP A 222 -7.82 17.13 16.46
C ASP A 222 -6.42 16.60 16.81
N ILE A 223 -5.72 16.07 15.81
CA ILE A 223 -4.32 15.70 15.94
C ILE A 223 -3.46 16.53 14.98
N SER A 224 -2.30 16.95 15.44
CA SER A 224 -1.30 17.62 14.62
C SER A 224 0.04 16.92 14.79
N VAL A 225 0.57 16.37 13.71
CA VAL A 225 1.87 15.69 13.67
C VAL A 225 2.78 16.41 12.69
N ALA A 226 3.81 17.03 13.21
CA ALA A 226 4.77 17.77 12.42
C ALA A 226 5.91 16.89 11.91
N LYS A 227 6.58 17.38 10.88
CA LYS A 227 7.81 16.79 10.36
C LYS A 227 8.93 16.91 11.40
N ASN A 228 9.70 15.85 11.54
CA ASN A 228 10.94 15.85 12.28
C ASN A 228 12.05 15.22 11.42
N ASP A 229 13.31 15.37 11.87
CA ASP A 229 14.47 14.70 11.26
C ASP A 229 14.40 13.16 11.39
N GLY A 230 13.48 12.65 12.24
CA GLY A 230 13.13 11.24 12.38
C GLY A 230 11.84 10.84 11.65
N SER A 231 11.50 9.55 11.73
CA SER A 231 10.28 9.00 11.14
C SER A 231 9.12 9.14 12.11
N ASN A 232 8.20 10.05 11.84
CA ASN A 232 6.92 10.10 12.53
C ASN A 232 5.91 9.16 11.85
N VAL A 233 5.18 8.38 12.66
CA VAL A 233 4.24 7.37 12.19
C VAL A 233 2.87 7.58 12.84
N VAL A 234 1.83 7.63 12.01
CA VAL A 234 0.43 7.68 12.42
C VAL A 234 -0.29 6.55 11.68
N GLU A 235 -0.51 5.44 12.35
CA GLU A 235 -1.09 4.28 11.67
C GLU A 235 -2.10 3.50 12.53
N SER A 236 -3.05 2.86 11.87
CA SER A 236 -4.06 2.00 12.50
C SER A 236 -4.91 2.71 13.57
N ASN A 237 -5.12 4.03 13.43
CA ASN A 237 -5.97 4.79 14.32
C ASN A 237 -7.37 4.96 13.75
N GLU A 238 -8.33 5.22 14.61
CA GLU A 238 -9.70 5.60 14.24
C GLU A 238 -9.92 7.07 14.60
N PHE A 239 -10.39 7.86 13.63
CA PHE A 239 -10.67 9.30 13.79
C PHE A 239 -12.15 9.56 13.54
N HIS A 240 -12.89 9.86 14.61
CA HIS A 240 -14.31 10.18 14.57
C HIS A 240 -14.52 11.68 14.73
N ASN A 241 -14.99 12.35 13.67
CA ASN A 241 -15.24 13.80 13.67
C ASN A 241 -14.00 14.64 14.07
N CYS A 242 -12.83 14.28 13.54
CA CYS A 242 -11.55 14.88 13.88
C CYS A 242 -10.95 15.67 12.72
N VAL A 243 -10.12 16.66 13.03
CA VAL A 243 -9.22 17.27 12.06
C VAL A 243 -7.81 16.72 12.25
N VAL A 244 -7.30 16.07 11.20
CA VAL A 244 -5.97 15.46 11.21
C VAL A 244 -5.02 16.33 10.41
N LYS A 245 -4.00 16.88 11.07
CA LYS A 245 -2.97 17.73 10.47
C LYS A 245 -1.67 16.97 10.43
N VAL A 246 -1.19 16.67 9.22
CA VAL A 246 0.02 15.89 9.01
C VAL A 246 0.93 16.63 8.02
N GLU A 247 2.21 16.69 8.32
CA GLU A 247 3.22 17.29 7.46
C GLU A 247 3.85 16.27 6.51
N ASP A 248 4.54 16.75 5.48
CA ASP A 248 5.34 15.91 4.60
C ASP A 248 6.41 15.13 5.39
N GLY A 249 6.67 13.89 4.98
CA GLY A 249 7.62 12.99 5.65
C GLY A 249 7.05 12.23 6.86
N VAL A 250 5.79 12.48 7.25
CA VAL A 250 5.08 11.64 8.23
C VAL A 250 4.44 10.46 7.51
N THR A 251 4.65 9.25 8.03
CA THR A 251 3.93 8.06 7.56
C THR A 251 2.50 8.08 8.10
N PHE A 252 1.52 8.19 7.22
CA PHE A 252 0.09 8.23 7.57
C PHE A 252 -0.67 7.13 6.82
N GLN A 253 -0.89 5.98 7.46
CA GLN A 253 -1.47 4.82 6.77
C GLN A 253 -2.30 3.92 7.67
N TYR A 254 -3.16 3.10 7.08
CA TYR A 254 -4.03 2.13 7.76
C TYR A 254 -4.99 2.75 8.77
N ASN A 255 -5.19 4.08 8.71
CA ASN A 255 -6.13 4.75 9.58
C ASN A 255 -7.56 4.68 9.02
N LYS A 256 -8.53 4.78 9.91
CA LYS A 256 -9.94 4.86 9.57
C LYS A 256 -10.48 6.23 9.92
N MET A 257 -10.96 6.95 8.91
CA MET A 257 -11.58 8.25 9.06
C MET A 257 -13.09 8.09 9.06
N TYR A 258 -13.75 8.66 10.05
CA TYR A 258 -15.21 8.70 10.17
C TYR A 258 -15.66 10.16 10.21
N PRO A 259 -16.08 10.74 9.08
CA PRO A 259 -16.63 12.09 9.05
C PRO A 259 -17.88 12.18 9.94
N GLY A 260 -17.98 13.24 10.75
CA GLY A 260 -19.18 13.53 11.54
C GLY A 260 -20.24 14.28 10.72
N ASP A 261 -21.39 14.52 11.32
CA ASP A 261 -22.51 15.27 10.72
C ASP A 261 -22.19 16.77 10.47
N GLN A 262 -21.10 17.27 11.02
CA GLN A 262 -20.64 18.62 10.78
C GLN A 262 -19.59 18.61 9.68
N THR A 263 -19.60 19.65 8.87
CA THR A 263 -18.67 19.93 7.77
C THR A 263 -17.20 20.05 8.21
N TYR A 264 -16.71 19.09 8.99
CA TYR A 264 -15.29 19.02 9.32
C TYR A 264 -14.55 18.26 8.25
N VAL A 265 -13.90 19.03 7.48
CA VAL A 265 -12.91 18.58 6.53
C VAL A 265 -11.73 18.02 7.30
N TYR A 266 -11.38 16.77 7.06
CA TYR A 266 -10.11 16.24 7.48
C TYR A 266 -9.01 17.02 6.77
N SER A 267 -8.25 17.81 7.52
CA SER A 267 -7.17 18.59 6.95
C SER A 267 -5.87 17.83 7.17
N ILE A 268 -5.34 17.28 6.10
CA ILE A 268 -3.95 16.87 6.06
C ILE A 268 -3.20 18.07 5.50
N ARG A 269 -2.42 18.75 6.35
CA ARG A 269 -1.73 19.97 5.97
C ARG A 269 -0.26 19.70 5.84
N PRO A 270 0.32 19.78 4.65
CA PRO A 270 1.75 19.90 4.54
C PRO A 270 2.17 21.27 5.07
N ASN A 271 3.13 21.32 5.97
CA ASN A 271 3.71 22.58 6.45
C ASN A 271 4.52 23.27 5.35
N ASN A 272 5.01 22.52 4.40
CA ASN A 272 5.65 23.07 3.22
C ASN A 272 4.62 23.40 2.16
N LEU A 273 4.66 24.60 1.63
CA LEU A 273 3.79 25.05 0.54
C LEU A 273 3.92 24.20 -0.74
N GLU A 274 4.97 23.39 -0.85
CA GLU A 274 5.30 22.54 -2.00
C GLU A 274 5.48 21.05 -1.62
N GLY A 275 5.31 20.67 -0.35
CA GLY A 275 5.53 19.30 0.13
C GLY A 275 4.43 18.32 -0.28
N THR A 276 4.77 17.05 -0.34
CA THR A 276 3.83 15.96 -0.55
C THR A 276 3.62 15.19 0.73
N VAL A 277 2.37 15.10 1.18
CA VAL A 277 1.96 14.18 2.25
C VAL A 277 1.59 12.85 1.64
N VAL A 278 2.28 11.78 2.04
CA VAL A 278 2.02 10.42 1.57
C VAL A 278 1.08 9.73 2.57
N ALA A 279 -0.17 9.52 2.16
CA ALA A 279 -1.24 9.00 3.00
C ALA A 279 -1.97 7.79 2.38
N PRO A 280 -1.25 6.74 1.95
CA PRO A 280 -1.87 5.58 1.33
C PRO A 280 -2.53 4.68 2.36
N ASN A 281 -3.31 3.72 1.88
CA ASN A 281 -3.86 2.62 2.67
C ASN A 281 -4.74 3.08 3.85
N ASN A 282 -5.41 4.22 3.73
CA ASN A 282 -6.39 4.66 4.72
C ASN A 282 -7.82 4.41 4.22
N TYR A 283 -8.76 4.21 5.15
CA TYR A 283 -10.18 4.31 4.88
C TYR A 283 -10.64 5.74 5.14
N TRP A 284 -11.35 6.36 4.17
CA TRP A 284 -11.70 7.78 4.19
C TRP A 284 -13.20 8.03 4.45
N GLY A 285 -13.86 7.10 5.11
CA GLY A 285 -15.24 7.25 5.57
C GLY A 285 -16.31 6.76 4.59
N SER A 286 -15.96 6.45 3.35
CA SER A 286 -16.86 5.87 2.35
C SER A 286 -16.09 5.05 1.32
N ASP A 287 -16.80 4.30 0.50
CA ASP A 287 -16.27 3.57 -0.66
C ASP A 287 -15.83 4.49 -1.80
N ASN A 288 -16.40 5.70 -1.88
CA ASN A 288 -16.07 6.73 -2.86
C ASN A 288 -15.96 8.10 -2.19
N PRO A 289 -14.86 8.41 -1.48
CA PRO A 289 -14.71 9.63 -0.72
C PRO A 289 -14.55 10.86 -1.62
N ASP A 290 -15.18 11.96 -1.24
CA ASP A 290 -14.95 13.26 -1.86
C ASP A 290 -13.68 13.90 -1.30
N PHE A 291 -12.54 13.60 -1.90
CA PHE A 291 -11.25 14.14 -1.46
C PHE A 291 -11.13 15.66 -1.60
N SER A 292 -11.97 16.30 -2.41
CA SER A 292 -11.97 17.76 -2.52
C SER A 292 -12.55 18.40 -1.26
N ALA A 293 -13.48 17.72 -0.61
CA ALA A 293 -14.06 18.14 0.68
C ALA A 293 -13.23 17.67 1.87
N LEU A 294 -12.57 16.49 1.78
CA LEU A 294 -11.82 15.89 2.88
C LEU A 294 -10.40 16.46 3.06
N ILE A 295 -9.82 17.09 2.02
CA ILE A 295 -8.44 17.58 2.04
C ILE A 295 -8.43 19.11 1.95
N ASP A 296 -8.09 19.77 3.06
CA ASP A 296 -7.96 21.22 3.10
C ASP A 296 -6.60 21.69 2.53
N LYS A 297 -6.64 22.34 1.36
CA LYS A 297 -5.48 22.94 0.69
C LYS A 297 -5.32 24.43 0.98
N SER A 298 -6.14 25.03 1.85
CA SER A 298 -6.16 26.49 2.04
C SER A 298 -4.85 27.09 2.53
N ARG A 299 -4.03 26.30 3.25
CA ARG A 299 -2.72 26.73 3.77
C ARG A 299 -1.53 26.23 2.98
N ALA A 300 -1.74 25.32 2.04
CA ALA A 300 -0.71 24.78 1.17
C ALA A 300 -1.28 24.57 -0.24
N PRO A 301 -1.59 25.65 -0.98
CA PRO A 301 -2.26 25.56 -2.26
C PRO A 301 -1.47 24.78 -3.31
N ASN A 302 -0.15 24.75 -3.20
CA ASN A 302 0.73 23.97 -4.07
C ASN A 302 1.13 22.62 -3.47
N GLY A 303 0.71 22.32 -2.24
CA GLY A 303 0.97 21.04 -1.60
C GLY A 303 0.07 19.95 -2.20
N PHE A 304 0.58 18.74 -2.22
CA PHE A 304 -0.14 17.56 -2.72
C PHE A 304 -0.29 16.52 -1.60
N VAL A 305 -1.46 15.87 -1.57
CA VAL A 305 -1.69 14.70 -0.71
C VAL A 305 -1.88 13.49 -1.60
N ASP A 306 -0.94 12.56 -1.56
CA ASP A 306 -1.07 11.27 -2.22
C ASP A 306 -1.80 10.30 -1.29
N TYR A 307 -3.11 10.17 -1.51
CA TYR A 307 -4.00 9.31 -0.72
C TYR A 307 -4.25 7.94 -1.34
N PHE A 308 -3.65 7.67 -2.49
CA PHE A 308 -3.78 6.37 -3.14
C PHE A 308 -2.63 5.40 -2.76
N PRO A 309 -2.93 4.08 -2.73
CA PRO A 309 -4.26 3.50 -2.73
C PRO A 309 -5.01 3.79 -1.43
N TYR A 310 -6.34 3.74 -1.46
CA TYR A 310 -7.16 3.83 -0.25
C TYR A 310 -8.09 2.63 -0.13
N TYR A 311 -8.59 2.35 1.07
CA TYR A 311 -9.56 1.28 1.28
C TYR A 311 -10.99 1.78 1.04
N SER A 312 -11.76 1.02 0.26
CA SER A 312 -13.18 1.30 0.02
C SER A 312 -14.10 0.80 1.15
N ASP A 313 -13.57 -0.01 2.06
CA ASP A 313 -14.34 -0.60 3.15
C ASP A 313 -13.62 -0.46 4.50
N VAL A 314 -14.41 -0.44 5.57
CA VAL A 314 -13.93 -0.26 6.94
C VAL A 314 -13.13 -1.45 7.46
N ALA A 315 -13.31 -2.63 6.87
CA ALA A 315 -12.54 -3.82 7.23
C ALA A 315 -11.13 -3.80 6.65
N LEU A 316 -10.81 -2.79 5.82
CA LEU A 316 -9.55 -2.64 5.12
C LEU A 316 -9.24 -3.85 4.20
N GLY A 317 -10.28 -4.35 3.52
CA GLY A 317 -10.18 -5.52 2.64
C GLY A 317 -9.91 -5.17 1.18
N THR A 318 -10.52 -4.09 0.68
CA THR A 318 -10.50 -3.75 -0.75
C THR A 318 -9.80 -2.43 -1.01
N LEU A 319 -8.67 -2.47 -1.71
CA LEU A 319 -7.90 -1.28 -2.10
C LEU A 319 -8.37 -0.70 -3.43
N ILE A 320 -8.58 0.61 -3.43
CA ILE A 320 -8.81 1.42 -4.62
C ILE A 320 -7.53 2.14 -5.00
N TYR A 321 -7.05 1.89 -6.21
CA TYR A 321 -5.83 2.49 -6.74
C TYR A 321 -6.15 3.67 -7.63
N LYS A 322 -5.30 4.69 -7.63
CA LYS A 322 -5.42 5.77 -8.60
C LYS A 322 -5.23 5.20 -10.00
N MET A 323 -6.24 5.34 -10.83
CA MET A 323 -6.20 4.97 -12.24
C MET A 323 -5.80 6.18 -13.06
N VAL A 324 -4.76 6.03 -13.85
CA VAL A 324 -4.28 7.06 -14.78
C VAL A 324 -4.29 6.49 -16.18
N THR A 325 -4.92 7.21 -17.10
CA THR A 325 -4.91 6.86 -18.53
C THR A 325 -3.99 7.83 -19.27
N ILE A 326 -3.01 7.27 -19.96
CA ILE A 326 -2.07 8.01 -20.82
C ILE A 326 -2.56 7.84 -22.25
N SER A 327 -3.06 8.91 -22.84
CA SER A 327 -3.63 8.94 -24.20
C SER A 327 -2.76 9.70 -25.20
N GLU A 328 -1.68 10.33 -24.74
CA GLU A 328 -0.72 11.07 -25.55
C GLU A 328 0.67 10.94 -24.93
N ASP A 329 1.70 11.31 -25.68
CA ASP A 329 3.07 11.22 -25.19
C ASP A 329 3.26 12.04 -23.91
N THR A 330 3.63 11.38 -22.86
CA THR A 330 3.69 11.93 -21.50
C THR A 330 5.03 11.60 -20.84
N VAL A 331 5.63 12.59 -20.17
CA VAL A 331 6.86 12.41 -19.40
C VAL A 331 6.55 12.58 -17.90
N TRP A 332 6.86 11.56 -17.12
CA TRP A 332 6.81 11.65 -15.66
C TRP A 332 8.20 11.98 -15.10
N ALA A 333 8.38 13.25 -14.77
CA ALA A 333 9.59 13.80 -14.17
C ALA A 333 9.53 13.86 -12.63
N THR A 334 8.40 13.50 -12.03
CA THR A 334 8.19 13.36 -10.59
C THR A 334 7.67 11.97 -10.26
N PRO A 335 7.93 11.43 -9.05
CA PRO A 335 7.43 10.11 -8.67
C PRO A 335 5.90 10.06 -8.61
N HIS A 336 5.33 8.99 -9.13
CA HIS A 336 3.91 8.65 -9.09
C HIS A 336 3.72 7.23 -8.52
N PRO A 337 4.08 6.97 -7.26
CA PRO A 337 4.09 5.63 -6.71
C PRO A 337 2.68 5.04 -6.56
N ASN A 338 2.61 3.72 -6.57
CA ASN A 338 1.39 2.95 -6.31
C ASN A 338 0.18 3.28 -7.22
N GLN A 339 0.41 3.78 -8.43
CA GLN A 339 -0.68 4.06 -9.37
C GLN A 339 -0.94 2.85 -10.27
N LYS A 340 -2.20 2.70 -10.70
CA LYS A 340 -2.59 1.84 -11.82
C LYS A 340 -2.58 2.69 -13.09
N VAL A 341 -1.79 2.30 -14.06
CA VAL A 341 -1.58 3.07 -15.29
C VAL A 341 -2.05 2.29 -16.49
N THR A 342 -2.83 2.92 -17.35
CA THR A 342 -3.18 2.39 -18.66
C THR A 342 -2.59 3.29 -19.73
N VAL A 343 -1.72 2.74 -20.58
CA VAL A 343 -1.18 3.46 -21.74
C VAL A 343 -1.94 3.00 -22.97
N LEU A 344 -2.57 3.95 -23.65
CA LEU A 344 -3.41 3.68 -24.83
C LEU A 344 -2.54 3.54 -26.10
N ASP A 345 -3.15 2.99 -27.14
CA ASP A 345 -2.55 2.88 -28.47
C ASP A 345 -2.02 4.24 -28.95
N GLY A 346 -0.82 4.22 -29.54
CA GLY A 346 -0.14 5.39 -30.05
C GLY A 346 0.50 6.31 -29.00
N ALA A 347 0.25 6.09 -27.71
CA ALA A 347 0.83 6.90 -26.63
C ALA A 347 2.14 6.31 -26.10
N THR A 348 3.07 7.21 -25.71
CA THR A 348 4.33 6.85 -25.05
C THR A 348 4.36 7.44 -23.65
N LEU A 349 4.54 6.60 -22.62
CA LEU A 349 4.86 7.03 -21.26
C LEU A 349 6.37 6.95 -21.04
N THR A 350 7.01 8.09 -20.75
CA THR A 350 8.44 8.15 -20.41
C THR A 350 8.62 8.37 -18.91
N LEU A 351 9.34 7.45 -18.25
CA LEU A 351 9.60 7.45 -16.82
C LEU A 351 11.04 7.96 -16.59
N SER A 352 11.16 9.15 -15.95
CA SER A 352 12.45 9.85 -15.81
C SER A 352 12.97 9.91 -14.37
N VAL A 353 12.25 9.33 -13.41
CA VAL A 353 12.63 9.26 -11.99
C VAL A 353 12.32 7.89 -11.42
N PRO A 354 13.06 7.42 -10.39
CA PRO A 354 12.77 6.16 -9.73
C PRO A 354 11.35 6.12 -9.16
N MET A 355 10.62 5.03 -9.43
CA MET A 355 9.28 4.81 -8.89
C MET A 355 8.86 3.34 -8.95
N SER A 356 7.93 2.97 -8.08
CA SER A 356 7.25 1.67 -8.13
C SER A 356 5.75 1.89 -8.38
N LEU A 357 5.27 1.35 -9.49
CA LEU A 357 3.86 1.39 -9.88
C LEU A 357 3.12 0.17 -9.34
N ASP A 358 1.80 0.22 -9.23
CA ASP A 358 1.03 -0.96 -8.85
C ASP A 358 0.81 -1.87 -10.06
N THR A 359 0.01 -1.45 -11.00
CA THR A 359 -0.28 -2.20 -12.22
C THR A 359 -0.11 -1.29 -13.42
N VAL A 360 0.60 -1.76 -14.42
CA VAL A 360 0.73 -1.07 -15.70
C VAL A 360 0.07 -1.90 -16.79
N THR A 361 -0.91 -1.33 -17.46
CA THR A 361 -1.59 -1.94 -18.61
C THR A 361 -1.17 -1.23 -19.88
N MET A 362 -0.59 -1.95 -20.81
CA MET A 362 -0.27 -1.48 -22.16
C MET A 362 -1.33 -1.97 -23.14
N ARG A 363 -1.92 -1.07 -23.91
CA ARG A 363 -2.70 -1.44 -25.10
C ARG A 363 -1.75 -1.76 -26.25
N GLU A 364 -2.22 -2.46 -27.27
CA GLU A 364 -1.44 -2.67 -28.50
C GLU A 364 -1.05 -1.31 -29.09
N GLY A 365 0.23 -1.14 -29.49
CA GLY A 365 0.74 0.14 -29.98
C GLY A 365 1.20 1.14 -28.89
N ALA A 366 0.88 0.89 -27.63
CA ALA A 366 1.38 1.68 -26.52
C ALA A 366 2.89 1.46 -26.30
N GLN A 367 3.56 2.47 -25.76
CA GLN A 367 4.98 2.37 -25.40
C GLN A 367 5.25 2.88 -24.00
N ILE A 368 6.20 2.23 -23.32
CA ILE A 368 6.73 2.71 -22.05
C ILE A 368 8.26 2.69 -22.11
N LYS A 369 8.88 3.84 -21.87
CA LYS A 369 10.32 4.02 -21.85
C LYS A 369 10.80 4.44 -20.47
N SER A 370 11.95 3.95 -20.05
CA SER A 370 12.63 4.44 -18.85
C SER A 370 13.93 5.12 -19.24
N ASN A 371 14.09 6.38 -18.88
CA ASN A 371 15.35 7.09 -19.02
C ASN A 371 16.41 6.63 -18.00
N LEU A 372 16.02 5.72 -17.10
CA LEU A 372 16.85 5.12 -16.05
C LEU A 372 17.18 3.65 -16.36
N ALA A 373 17.12 3.26 -17.62
CA ALA A 373 17.28 1.87 -18.07
C ALA A 373 18.57 1.19 -17.59
N ASP A 374 19.61 1.97 -17.32
CA ASP A 374 20.90 1.46 -16.82
C ASP A 374 20.96 1.34 -15.29
N GLN A 375 19.88 1.72 -14.57
CA GLN A 375 19.79 1.67 -13.10
C GLN A 375 18.83 0.56 -12.68
N THR A 376 19.37 -0.62 -12.40
CA THR A 376 18.58 -1.79 -11.97
C THR A 376 17.65 -1.47 -10.79
N GLY A 377 16.40 -1.87 -10.90
CA GLY A 377 15.40 -1.69 -9.86
C GLY A 377 14.83 -0.28 -9.72
N SER A 378 15.24 0.65 -10.59
CA SER A 378 14.83 2.06 -10.46
C SER A 378 13.37 2.31 -10.82
N VAL A 379 12.84 1.59 -11.82
CA VAL A 379 11.44 1.70 -12.24
C VAL A 379 10.83 0.32 -12.33
N THR A 380 9.85 0.07 -11.48
CA THR A 380 9.19 -1.23 -11.38
C THR A 380 7.68 -1.11 -11.35
N THR A 381 6.99 -2.20 -11.67
CA THR A 381 5.56 -2.38 -11.39
C THR A 381 5.33 -3.74 -10.74
N LYS A 382 4.32 -3.85 -9.87
CA LYS A 382 3.95 -5.16 -9.28
C LYS A 382 3.38 -6.11 -10.32
N SER A 383 2.71 -5.57 -11.36
CA SER A 383 2.19 -6.35 -12.47
C SER A 383 2.23 -5.54 -13.76
N LEU A 384 2.82 -6.12 -14.80
CA LEU A 384 2.70 -5.61 -16.17
C LEU A 384 1.59 -6.40 -16.88
N ARG A 385 0.65 -5.68 -17.48
CA ARG A 385 -0.44 -6.20 -18.29
C ARG A 385 -0.29 -5.72 -19.73
N PHE A 386 -0.52 -6.61 -20.67
CA PHE A 386 -0.58 -6.27 -22.08
C PHE A 386 -1.92 -6.73 -22.65
N SER A 387 -2.64 -5.82 -23.30
CA SER A 387 -3.93 -6.11 -23.93
C SER A 387 -3.78 -5.93 -25.44
N PRO A 388 -3.50 -7.01 -26.18
CA PRO A 388 -3.45 -6.98 -27.64
C PRO A 388 -4.86 -6.79 -28.20
N ASP A 389 -4.96 -6.15 -29.36
CA ASP A 389 -6.19 -6.11 -30.12
C ASP A 389 -6.33 -7.40 -30.95
N LEU A 390 -7.08 -8.36 -30.43
CA LEU A 390 -7.40 -9.64 -31.10
C LEU A 390 -8.83 -9.64 -31.65
N SER A 391 -9.41 -8.47 -31.90
CA SER A 391 -10.79 -8.34 -32.38
C SER A 391 -11.05 -8.93 -33.78
N GLY A 392 -9.98 -9.10 -34.56
CA GLY A 392 -10.04 -9.79 -35.87
C GLY A 392 -9.74 -11.29 -35.75
N ILE A 393 -10.21 -12.07 -36.73
CA ILE A 393 -9.90 -13.51 -36.83
C ILE A 393 -8.51 -13.73 -37.47
N GLU A 394 -7.62 -12.78 -37.33
CA GLU A 394 -6.33 -12.77 -38.01
C GLU A 394 -5.19 -13.15 -37.06
N TRP A 395 -4.19 -13.85 -37.59
CA TRP A 395 -2.98 -14.09 -36.82
C TRP A 395 -2.25 -12.79 -36.53
N LYS A 396 -1.84 -12.64 -35.27
CA LYS A 396 -0.94 -11.57 -34.83
C LYS A 396 0.37 -12.16 -34.33
N ALA A 397 1.46 -11.58 -34.74
CA ALA A 397 2.79 -11.97 -34.29
C ALA A 397 3.07 -11.32 -32.93
N LEU A 398 2.85 -12.06 -31.86
CA LEU A 398 2.97 -11.59 -30.48
C LEU A 398 3.84 -12.54 -29.65
N GLY A 399 4.45 -12.01 -28.62
CA GLY A 399 5.14 -12.80 -27.61
C GLY A 399 5.33 -11.95 -26.37
N MET A 400 5.18 -12.56 -25.21
CA MET A 400 5.50 -11.91 -23.94
C MET A 400 6.83 -12.44 -23.42
N PRO A 401 7.85 -11.60 -23.26
CA PRO A 401 9.16 -12.00 -22.73
C PRO A 401 9.13 -12.14 -21.19
N LEU A 402 8.04 -12.57 -20.65
CA LEU A 402 7.85 -12.80 -19.21
C LEU A 402 8.07 -14.27 -18.91
N ALA A 403 8.88 -14.55 -17.91
CA ALA A 403 9.21 -15.92 -17.50
C ALA A 403 7.96 -16.70 -17.04
N SER A 404 6.96 -15.98 -16.55
CA SER A 404 5.64 -16.50 -16.24
C SER A 404 4.60 -15.44 -16.58
N ALA A 405 3.54 -15.84 -17.27
CA ALA A 405 2.42 -14.96 -17.59
C ALA A 405 1.12 -15.75 -17.53
N VAL A 406 0.06 -15.08 -17.14
CA VAL A 406 -1.30 -15.59 -17.19
C VAL A 406 -2.11 -14.82 -18.21
N ILE A 407 -3.00 -15.50 -18.93
CA ILE A 407 -3.99 -14.84 -19.79
C ILE A 407 -5.29 -14.74 -19.03
N LYS A 408 -5.94 -13.58 -19.11
CA LYS A 408 -7.26 -13.34 -18.56
C LYS A 408 -8.22 -12.91 -19.66
N ASN A 409 -9.46 -13.36 -19.55
CA ASN A 409 -10.57 -12.93 -20.42
C ASN A 409 -11.13 -11.56 -19.98
N SER A 410 -12.19 -11.11 -20.63
CA SER A 410 -12.88 -9.85 -20.31
C SER A 410 -13.51 -9.83 -18.91
N THR A 411 -13.73 -10.98 -18.28
CA THR A 411 -14.26 -11.10 -16.91
C THR A 411 -13.15 -11.24 -15.86
N GLU A 412 -11.88 -11.03 -16.24
CA GLU A 412 -10.69 -11.18 -15.37
C GLU A 412 -10.44 -12.63 -14.90
N GLU A 413 -11.13 -13.62 -15.51
CA GLU A 413 -10.88 -15.03 -15.21
C GLU A 413 -9.63 -15.50 -15.95
N GLU A 414 -8.79 -16.27 -15.26
CA GLU A 414 -7.60 -16.87 -15.84
C GLU A 414 -7.99 -17.95 -16.84
N ILE A 415 -7.45 -17.84 -18.06
CA ILE A 415 -7.61 -18.84 -19.11
C ILE A 415 -6.38 -19.74 -19.08
N LEU A 416 -6.60 -21.00 -18.81
CA LEU A 416 -5.56 -22.01 -18.98
C LEU A 416 -5.17 -22.08 -20.45
N ALA A 417 -3.87 -22.27 -20.71
CA ALA A 417 -3.34 -22.35 -22.07
C ALA A 417 -4.21 -23.31 -22.91
N PRO A 418 -4.70 -22.86 -24.07
CA PRO A 418 -5.62 -23.67 -24.86
C PRO A 418 -4.90 -24.92 -25.35
N SER A 419 -5.44 -26.06 -25.04
CA SER A 419 -5.03 -27.31 -25.66
C SER A 419 -5.85 -27.54 -26.93
N VAL A 420 -5.30 -28.28 -27.88
CA VAL A 420 -6.05 -28.77 -29.04
C VAL A 420 -7.33 -29.52 -28.62
N GLN A 421 -7.38 -29.95 -27.38
CA GLN A 421 -8.54 -30.61 -26.77
C GLN A 421 -9.45 -29.64 -26.00
N ASN A 422 -9.02 -28.40 -25.70
CA ASN A 422 -9.78 -27.44 -24.91
C ASN A 422 -10.21 -26.25 -25.77
N VAL A 423 -11.05 -26.55 -26.75
CA VAL A 423 -11.53 -25.66 -27.82
C VAL A 423 -12.46 -24.54 -27.32
N ASP A 424 -12.82 -24.53 -26.02
CA ASP A 424 -13.79 -23.59 -25.47
C ASP A 424 -13.19 -22.24 -25.09
N ASN A 425 -11.86 -22.11 -25.03
CA ASN A 425 -11.18 -20.91 -24.55
C ASN A 425 -11.04 -19.78 -25.58
N GLY A 426 -11.30 -20.02 -26.84
CA GLY A 426 -11.38 -18.98 -27.89
C GLY A 426 -10.07 -18.27 -28.27
N ILE A 427 -8.92 -18.73 -27.80
CA ILE A 427 -7.59 -18.19 -28.15
C ILE A 427 -6.67 -19.30 -28.64
N TRP A 428 -5.82 -18.99 -29.63
CA TRP A 428 -4.98 -19.95 -30.32
C TRP A 428 -3.56 -19.46 -30.40
N PHE A 429 -2.60 -20.39 -30.26
CA PHE A 429 -1.17 -20.11 -30.40
C PHE A 429 -0.56 -20.98 -31.46
N ALA A 430 0.35 -20.41 -32.27
CA ALA A 430 1.19 -21.17 -33.17
C ALA A 430 2.64 -20.69 -33.08
N ARG A 431 3.56 -21.61 -33.25
CA ARG A 431 4.99 -21.34 -33.29
C ARG A 431 5.66 -22.01 -34.48
N LEU A 432 6.91 -21.69 -34.73
CA LEU A 432 7.73 -22.48 -35.66
C LEU A 432 7.79 -23.93 -35.16
N LYS A 433 7.57 -24.89 -36.07
CA LYS A 433 7.60 -26.33 -35.78
C LYS A 433 8.96 -26.74 -35.19
N ASP A 434 10.02 -26.28 -35.82
CA ASP A 434 11.39 -26.41 -35.38
C ASP A 434 12.25 -25.26 -35.94
N ASN A 435 13.55 -25.29 -35.67
CA ASN A 435 14.46 -24.24 -36.13
C ASN A 435 15.02 -24.46 -37.53
N LYS A 436 14.63 -25.50 -38.26
CA LYS A 436 15.06 -25.81 -39.61
C LYS A 436 13.96 -25.71 -40.67
N THR A 437 12.72 -25.80 -40.21
CA THR A 437 11.56 -25.79 -41.09
C THR A 437 10.69 -24.56 -40.77
N PRO A 438 10.53 -23.60 -41.70
CA PRO A 438 9.70 -22.41 -41.48
C PRO A 438 8.21 -22.71 -41.64
N GLU A 439 7.74 -23.72 -40.95
CA GLU A 439 6.35 -24.15 -40.85
C GLU A 439 5.82 -23.78 -39.47
N PHE A 440 4.60 -23.23 -39.44
CA PHE A 440 3.94 -22.86 -38.17
C PHE A 440 2.97 -23.96 -37.76
N VAL A 441 3.08 -24.40 -36.53
CA VAL A 441 2.20 -25.41 -35.94
C VAL A 441 1.48 -24.82 -34.73
N VAL A 442 0.23 -25.19 -34.54
CA VAL A 442 -0.50 -24.88 -33.31
C VAL A 442 0.13 -25.65 -32.17
N ASP A 443 0.55 -24.96 -31.15
CA ASP A 443 1.24 -25.53 -30.01
C ASP A 443 0.88 -24.79 -28.72
N GLU A 444 0.31 -25.53 -27.77
CA GLU A 444 -0.04 -25.03 -26.45
C GLU A 444 1.18 -24.58 -25.65
N SER A 445 2.32 -25.21 -25.86
CA SER A 445 3.58 -24.87 -25.20
C SER A 445 4.15 -23.52 -25.67
N ALA A 446 3.59 -22.92 -26.71
CA ALA A 446 3.97 -21.60 -27.23
C ALA A 446 3.44 -20.44 -26.37
N PHE A 447 2.65 -20.71 -25.36
CA PHE A 447 2.17 -19.71 -24.43
C PHE A 447 3.34 -18.98 -23.75
N GLY A 448 3.31 -17.65 -23.78
CA GLY A 448 4.38 -16.82 -23.22
C GLY A 448 5.68 -16.74 -24.06
N MET A 449 5.77 -17.49 -25.16
CA MET A 449 6.88 -17.45 -26.09
C MET A 449 6.57 -16.55 -27.31
N ALA A 450 7.58 -16.26 -28.12
CA ALA A 450 7.38 -15.63 -29.40
C ALA A 450 6.56 -16.56 -30.33
N GLY A 451 5.49 -16.06 -30.89
CA GLY A 451 4.59 -16.87 -31.70
C GLY A 451 3.57 -16.08 -32.49
N LEU A 452 2.58 -16.80 -32.96
CA LEU A 452 1.38 -16.27 -33.59
C LEU A 452 0.20 -16.49 -32.66
N TRP A 453 -0.60 -15.47 -32.52
CA TRP A 453 -1.78 -15.47 -31.67
C TRP A 453 -3.02 -15.12 -32.48
N ALA A 454 -4.11 -15.81 -32.24
CA ALA A 454 -5.40 -15.45 -32.79
C ALA A 454 -6.50 -15.74 -31.76
N ALA A 455 -7.58 -15.00 -31.84
CA ALA A 455 -8.71 -15.16 -30.93
C ALA A 455 -10.05 -15.02 -31.65
N ASN A 456 -11.13 -15.42 -31.00
CA ASN A 456 -12.49 -15.38 -31.53
C ASN A 456 -13.20 -14.02 -31.37
N GLY A 457 -12.45 -12.93 -31.16
CA GLY A 457 -13.01 -11.57 -31.03
C GLY A 457 -13.33 -11.16 -29.60
N ASP A 458 -12.92 -11.93 -28.59
CA ASP A 458 -12.99 -11.51 -27.18
C ASP A 458 -11.77 -10.67 -26.80
N THR A 459 -11.84 -9.97 -25.67
CA THR A 459 -10.75 -9.16 -25.13
C THR A 459 -9.93 -10.01 -24.17
N TYR A 460 -8.64 -10.08 -24.44
CA TYR A 460 -7.69 -10.81 -23.62
C TYR A 460 -6.64 -9.87 -23.03
N THR A 461 -6.20 -10.17 -21.83
CA THR A 461 -5.12 -9.47 -21.15
C THR A 461 -4.07 -10.46 -20.69
N ILE A 462 -2.84 -10.21 -21.06
CA ILE A 462 -1.68 -10.99 -20.64
C ILE A 462 -1.06 -10.27 -19.44
N SER A 463 -0.94 -10.95 -18.31
CA SER A 463 -0.42 -10.38 -17.06
C SER A 463 0.83 -11.10 -16.61
N SER A 464 1.84 -10.35 -16.15
CA SER A 464 2.96 -10.94 -15.43
C SER A 464 2.51 -11.52 -14.08
N GLU A 465 3.02 -12.67 -13.70
CA GLU A 465 2.80 -13.25 -12.36
C GLU A 465 3.71 -12.66 -11.28
N GLY A 466 4.31 -11.53 -11.50
CA GLY A 466 5.21 -10.89 -10.54
C GLY A 466 5.66 -9.52 -10.98
N ALA A 467 6.55 -8.94 -10.17
CA ALA A 467 7.08 -7.62 -10.43
C ALA A 467 7.84 -7.58 -11.77
N PHE A 468 7.59 -6.54 -12.52
CA PHE A 468 8.28 -6.25 -13.78
C PHE A 468 9.16 -5.00 -13.63
N GLU A 469 10.35 -5.06 -14.19
CA GLU A 469 11.30 -3.95 -14.22
C GLU A 469 11.37 -3.36 -15.62
N PHE A 470 11.18 -2.04 -15.74
CA PHE A 470 11.32 -1.32 -17.01
C PHE A 470 12.79 -1.02 -17.29
N LYS A 471 13.41 -1.87 -18.09
CA LYS A 471 14.81 -1.75 -18.52
C LYS A 471 14.95 -2.03 -19.99
N THR A 472 16.04 -1.57 -20.58
CA THR A 472 16.39 -1.92 -21.95
C THR A 472 16.96 -3.33 -21.98
N LEU A 473 16.39 -4.19 -22.80
CA LEU A 473 16.87 -5.55 -23.04
C LEU A 473 17.56 -5.62 -24.41
N GLU A 474 18.51 -6.52 -24.50
CA GLU A 474 19.32 -6.68 -25.72
C GLU A 474 18.46 -7.22 -26.89
N GLU A 475 18.82 -6.77 -28.09
CA GLU A 475 18.26 -7.24 -29.35
C GLU A 475 18.65 -8.71 -29.58
N PRO A 476 17.70 -9.60 -29.97
CA PRO A 476 18.04 -10.97 -30.32
C PRO A 476 19.01 -11.05 -31.50
N ALA A 477 19.99 -11.94 -31.40
CA ALA A 477 20.97 -12.16 -32.47
C ALA A 477 20.44 -13.15 -33.53
N ALA A 478 20.77 -12.90 -34.80
CA ALA A 478 20.43 -13.84 -35.85
C ALA A 478 21.22 -15.17 -35.72
N PRO A 479 20.59 -16.29 -36.13
CA PRO A 479 21.28 -17.57 -36.22
C PRO A 479 22.50 -17.51 -37.16
N THR A 480 23.58 -18.20 -36.78
CA THR A 480 24.80 -18.31 -37.60
C THR A 480 24.80 -19.56 -38.48
N GLU A 481 24.05 -20.59 -38.14
CA GLU A 481 23.95 -21.83 -38.87
C GLU A 481 23.00 -21.69 -40.05
N THR A 482 23.44 -22.06 -41.24
CA THR A 482 22.66 -21.98 -42.49
C THR A 482 21.36 -22.81 -42.41
N GLY A 483 20.26 -22.22 -42.84
CA GLY A 483 18.95 -22.83 -42.85
C GLY A 483 18.30 -22.89 -41.48
N THR A 484 18.77 -22.08 -40.54
CA THR A 484 18.16 -21.99 -39.19
C THR A 484 17.22 -20.79 -39.13
N PHE A 485 16.03 -21.02 -38.59
CA PHE A 485 15.01 -20.00 -38.30
C PHE A 485 14.84 -19.87 -36.79
N LEU A 486 14.70 -18.66 -36.31
CA LEU A 486 14.50 -18.35 -34.90
C LEU A 486 13.35 -17.36 -34.77
N MET A 487 12.26 -17.80 -34.14
CA MET A 487 11.18 -16.90 -33.80
C MET A 487 11.52 -16.17 -32.51
N CYS A 488 11.49 -14.86 -32.57
CA CYS A 488 11.83 -13.94 -31.48
C CYS A 488 10.66 -12.98 -31.25
N SER A 489 10.69 -12.29 -30.13
CA SER A 489 9.85 -11.13 -29.90
C SER A 489 10.67 -9.95 -29.39
N ASN A 490 10.17 -8.73 -29.59
CA ASN A 490 10.74 -7.57 -28.93
C ASN A 490 10.49 -7.69 -27.41
N PRO A 491 11.54 -7.84 -26.60
CA PRO A 491 11.38 -8.00 -25.17
C PRO A 491 11.15 -6.65 -24.45
N ASN A 492 11.26 -5.53 -25.15
CA ASN A 492 11.14 -4.21 -24.57
C ASN A 492 9.69 -3.70 -24.60
N THR A 493 9.36 -2.84 -23.67
CA THR A 493 8.07 -2.14 -23.61
C THR A 493 7.97 -0.93 -24.53
N PHE A 494 8.92 -0.79 -25.46
CA PHE A 494 8.98 0.27 -26.47
C PHE A 494 9.45 -0.29 -27.80
N THR A 495 9.19 0.43 -28.88
CA THR A 495 9.61 0.06 -30.24
C THR A 495 11.12 0.09 -30.36
N ILE A 496 11.70 -0.97 -30.92
CA ILE A 496 13.11 -1.07 -31.29
C ILE A 496 13.26 -1.11 -32.80
N THR A 497 14.37 -0.60 -33.32
CA THR A 497 14.76 -0.79 -34.71
C THR A 497 15.85 -1.85 -34.76
N LEU A 498 15.58 -2.99 -35.38
CA LEU A 498 16.59 -4.04 -35.53
C LEU A 498 17.74 -3.55 -36.42
N LYS A 499 18.96 -3.91 -36.05
CA LYS A 499 20.17 -3.64 -36.87
C LYS A 499 20.40 -4.66 -37.98
N GLN A 500 19.46 -5.57 -38.18
CA GLN A 500 19.51 -6.68 -39.11
C GLN A 500 18.16 -6.85 -39.80
N SER A 501 18.13 -7.49 -40.96
CA SER A 501 16.88 -7.83 -41.61
C SER A 501 16.15 -8.97 -40.88
N ALA A 502 14.83 -8.89 -40.84
CA ALA A 502 13.96 -9.90 -40.25
C ALA A 502 12.72 -10.13 -41.11
N TYR A 503 12.00 -11.19 -40.84
CA TYR A 503 10.68 -11.42 -41.43
C TYR A 503 9.62 -10.92 -40.47
N ILE A 504 8.80 -10.03 -40.95
CA ILE A 504 7.71 -9.37 -40.20
C ILE A 504 6.37 -9.85 -40.75
N LEU A 505 5.42 -10.12 -39.85
CA LEU A 505 4.08 -10.53 -40.23
C LEU A 505 3.39 -9.41 -41.00
N THR A 506 2.85 -9.74 -42.17
CA THR A 506 2.05 -8.81 -42.98
C THR A 506 0.78 -8.38 -42.25
N THR A 507 0.25 -7.22 -42.60
CA THR A 507 -0.94 -6.65 -41.96
C THR A 507 -2.19 -7.52 -42.14
N ASP A 508 -2.23 -8.35 -43.16
CA ASP A 508 -3.32 -9.30 -43.39
C ASP A 508 -3.13 -10.65 -42.67
N GLY A 509 -2.05 -10.78 -41.89
CA GLY A 509 -1.77 -11.95 -41.07
C GLY A 509 -1.55 -13.24 -41.84
N THR A 510 -1.20 -13.18 -43.14
CA THR A 510 -1.11 -14.37 -44.02
C THR A 510 0.33 -14.84 -44.26
N SER A 511 1.31 -13.97 -44.11
CA SER A 511 2.73 -14.28 -44.36
C SER A 511 3.66 -13.39 -43.55
N PHE A 512 4.89 -13.85 -43.39
CA PHE A 512 5.98 -13.02 -42.93
C PHE A 512 6.81 -12.58 -44.15
N GLU A 513 7.02 -11.28 -44.30
CA GLU A 513 7.83 -10.71 -45.38
C GLU A 513 9.13 -10.15 -44.86
N GLN A 514 10.17 -10.27 -45.67
CA GLN A 514 11.49 -9.77 -45.34
C GLN A 514 11.51 -8.25 -45.38
N GLU A 515 11.94 -7.66 -44.26
CA GLU A 515 12.16 -6.23 -44.10
C GLU A 515 13.59 -5.93 -43.62
N ALA A 516 14.20 -4.88 -44.13
CA ALA A 516 15.54 -4.45 -43.73
C ALA A 516 15.46 -3.47 -42.57
N ASN A 517 16.13 -3.77 -41.46
CA ASN A 517 16.13 -2.95 -40.25
C ASN A 517 14.71 -2.56 -39.81
N PRO A 518 13.80 -3.53 -39.63
CA PRO A 518 12.41 -3.21 -39.30
C PRO A 518 12.26 -2.59 -37.91
N GLU A 519 11.21 -1.79 -37.76
CA GLU A 519 10.71 -1.36 -36.45
C GLU A 519 9.83 -2.43 -35.85
N ILE A 520 10.19 -2.91 -34.68
CA ILE A 520 9.48 -3.95 -33.93
C ILE A 520 8.76 -3.31 -32.74
N LYS A 521 7.45 -3.35 -32.73
CA LYS A 521 6.62 -2.83 -31.63
C LYS A 521 6.84 -3.63 -30.34
N PRO A 522 6.48 -3.09 -29.17
CA PRO A 522 6.50 -3.86 -27.92
C PRO A 522 5.83 -5.22 -28.08
N PHE A 523 6.52 -6.27 -27.63
CA PHE A 523 6.05 -7.66 -27.65
C PHE A 523 5.68 -8.22 -29.04
N GLN A 524 5.94 -7.52 -30.11
CA GLN A 524 5.74 -8.03 -31.46
C GLN A 524 6.76 -9.15 -31.75
N SER A 525 6.26 -10.27 -32.28
CA SER A 525 7.10 -11.38 -32.75
C SER A 525 7.55 -11.19 -34.19
N PHE A 526 8.72 -11.72 -34.48
CA PHE A 526 9.35 -11.72 -35.80
C PHE A 526 10.24 -12.94 -35.97
N VAL A 527 10.68 -13.24 -37.19
CA VAL A 527 11.54 -14.38 -37.47
C VAL A 527 12.90 -13.89 -37.96
N LEU A 528 13.95 -14.41 -37.35
CA LEU A 528 15.33 -14.25 -37.76
C LEU A 528 15.82 -15.51 -38.48
N THR A 529 16.74 -15.34 -39.43
CA THR A 529 17.45 -16.44 -40.08
C THR A 529 18.89 -16.02 -40.40
N ASP A 530 19.70 -16.98 -40.81
CA ASP A 530 21.07 -16.71 -41.26
C ASP A 530 21.12 -15.89 -42.57
N ALA A 531 22.22 -15.21 -42.80
CA ALA A 531 22.41 -14.30 -43.95
C ALA A 531 22.25 -14.98 -45.32
N LYS A 532 22.60 -16.26 -45.43
CA LYS A 532 22.49 -17.00 -46.68
C LYS A 532 21.02 -17.35 -47.00
N THR A 533 20.32 -17.86 -46.04
CA THR A 533 18.87 -18.14 -46.15
C THR A 533 18.11 -16.86 -46.45
N LEU A 534 18.42 -15.75 -45.73
CA LEU A 534 17.82 -14.45 -45.93
C LEU A 534 18.00 -13.93 -47.37
N SER A 535 19.13 -14.21 -48.03
CA SER A 535 19.40 -13.79 -49.41
C SER A 535 18.56 -14.52 -50.47
N THR A 536 18.03 -15.68 -50.13
CA THR A 536 17.31 -16.57 -51.09
C THR A 536 15.80 -16.64 -50.82
N LEU A 537 15.38 -16.45 -49.60
CA LEU A 537 13.99 -16.55 -49.18
C LEU A 537 13.38 -15.15 -48.96
N ARG A 538 12.26 -14.85 -49.60
CA ARG A 538 11.59 -13.54 -49.53
C ARG A 538 10.46 -13.47 -48.55
N SER A 539 9.74 -14.56 -48.38
CA SER A 539 8.57 -14.61 -47.47
C SER A 539 8.36 -16.01 -46.87
N LEU A 540 7.73 -16.04 -45.70
CA LEU A 540 7.29 -17.23 -45.00
C LEU A 540 5.77 -17.21 -44.96
N ARG A 541 5.09 -18.25 -45.43
CA ARG A 541 3.63 -18.34 -45.38
C ARG A 541 3.15 -19.06 -44.14
N ILE A 542 2.04 -18.60 -43.59
CA ILE A 542 1.35 -19.27 -42.50
C ILE A 542 0.37 -20.28 -43.13
N GLY A 543 0.54 -21.56 -42.81
CA GLY A 543 -0.35 -22.62 -43.24
C GLY A 543 0.00 -23.38 -44.53
N ASP A 544 0.89 -22.85 -45.37
CA ASP A 544 1.21 -23.45 -46.68
C ASP A 544 2.70 -23.81 -46.83
N GLY A 545 3.46 -23.84 -45.76
CA GLY A 545 4.91 -24.02 -45.84
C GLY A 545 5.67 -22.83 -46.48
N VAL A 546 6.98 -23.00 -46.74
CA VAL A 546 7.84 -21.97 -47.34
C VAL A 546 7.55 -21.86 -48.82
N VAL A 547 7.14 -20.68 -49.29
CA VAL A 547 7.10 -20.40 -50.72
C VAL A 547 8.44 -19.78 -51.14
N THR A 548 9.32 -20.62 -51.69
CA THR A 548 10.37 -20.14 -52.56
C THR A 548 9.77 -19.95 -53.95
N GLY A 549 9.92 -18.76 -54.55
CA GLY A 549 9.41 -18.54 -55.93
C GLY A 549 9.85 -19.66 -56.86
N ASN A 550 8.88 -20.48 -57.33
CA ASN A 550 9.00 -21.63 -58.20
C ASN A 550 9.28 -23.03 -57.59
N GLN A 551 8.98 -23.27 -56.33
CA GLN A 551 8.95 -24.68 -55.86
C GLN A 551 7.53 -25.26 -55.78
N THR A 552 7.39 -26.46 -56.33
CA THR A 552 6.21 -27.32 -56.15
C THR A 552 6.14 -27.75 -54.69
N ILE A 553 4.98 -27.59 -54.04
CA ILE A 553 4.77 -28.02 -52.66
C ILE A 553 4.76 -29.56 -52.64
N GLU A 554 5.75 -30.15 -51.96
CA GLU A 554 5.74 -31.60 -51.67
C GLU A 554 4.80 -31.82 -50.47
N PRO A 555 3.91 -32.83 -50.50
CA PRO A 555 3.00 -33.12 -49.42
C PRO A 555 3.74 -33.52 -48.13
N VAL A 556 3.44 -32.86 -46.99
CA VAL A 556 3.82 -33.35 -45.69
C VAL A 556 2.78 -34.38 -45.23
N ASP A 557 3.22 -35.55 -44.82
CA ASP A 557 2.33 -36.69 -44.44
C ASP A 557 1.36 -37.19 -45.52
N GLY A 558 1.69 -37.00 -46.79
CA GLY A 558 0.93 -37.59 -47.90
C GLY A 558 -0.32 -36.83 -48.34
N TYR A 559 -0.64 -35.67 -47.71
CA TYR A 559 -1.72 -34.82 -48.18
C TYR A 559 -1.34 -33.33 -48.04
N TYR A 560 -2.07 -32.47 -48.77
CA TYR A 560 -1.98 -31.01 -48.59
C TYR A 560 -3.36 -30.36 -48.70
N VAL A 561 -3.48 -29.16 -48.14
CA VAL A 561 -4.74 -28.44 -48.05
C VAL A 561 -4.63 -27.10 -48.77
N THR A 562 -5.61 -26.82 -49.63
CA THR A 562 -5.75 -25.50 -50.27
C THR A 562 -7.11 -24.90 -49.92
N THR A 563 -7.30 -23.61 -50.18
CA THR A 563 -8.59 -22.95 -50.01
C THR A 563 -9.04 -22.31 -51.31
N ASP A 564 -10.31 -22.47 -51.66
CA ASP A 564 -10.90 -21.86 -52.85
C ASP A 564 -12.35 -21.45 -52.59
N ARG A 565 -12.66 -20.16 -52.75
CA ARG A 565 -14.01 -19.56 -52.72
C ARG A 565 -14.92 -20.10 -51.60
N GLY A 566 -14.47 -19.94 -50.35
CA GLY A 566 -15.24 -20.36 -49.20
C GLY A 566 -15.23 -21.89 -48.95
N ALA A 567 -14.27 -22.61 -49.52
CA ALA A 567 -14.08 -24.03 -49.28
C ALA A 567 -12.65 -24.35 -48.87
N ILE A 568 -12.50 -25.38 -48.06
CA ILE A 568 -11.25 -26.11 -47.81
C ILE A 568 -11.19 -27.25 -48.81
N VAL A 569 -10.10 -27.37 -49.56
CA VAL A 569 -9.87 -28.40 -50.55
C VAL A 569 -8.75 -29.31 -50.06
N ILE A 570 -9.07 -30.59 -49.90
CA ILE A 570 -8.09 -31.59 -49.45
C ILE A 570 -7.53 -32.30 -50.65
N HIS A 571 -6.21 -32.35 -50.76
CA HIS A 571 -5.49 -33.09 -51.79
C HIS A 571 -4.78 -34.27 -51.15
N THR A 572 -5.14 -35.48 -51.50
CA THR A 572 -4.61 -36.71 -50.91
C THR A 572 -4.48 -37.81 -51.94
N PRO A 573 -3.38 -38.58 -51.96
CA PRO A 573 -3.21 -39.70 -52.92
C PRO A 573 -4.11 -40.89 -52.62
N GLU A 574 -4.56 -41.02 -51.35
CA GLU A 574 -5.48 -42.10 -50.91
C GLU A 574 -6.57 -41.52 -50.03
N PRO A 575 -7.75 -42.13 -49.90
CA PRO A 575 -8.78 -41.71 -48.95
C PRO A 575 -8.25 -41.67 -47.53
N MET A 576 -8.57 -40.58 -46.80
CA MET A 576 -8.12 -40.39 -45.43
C MET A 576 -9.16 -39.74 -44.54
N ASP A 577 -9.13 -40.03 -43.26
CA ASP A 577 -9.99 -39.38 -42.27
C ASP A 577 -9.47 -37.96 -41.95
N VAL A 578 -10.37 -37.00 -42.06
CA VAL A 578 -10.08 -35.59 -41.80
C VAL A 578 -11.03 -35.04 -40.73
N VAL A 579 -10.45 -34.28 -39.82
CA VAL A 579 -11.19 -33.44 -38.87
C VAL A 579 -10.85 -31.98 -39.13
N ILE A 580 -11.87 -31.18 -39.44
CA ILE A 580 -11.75 -29.73 -39.62
C ILE A 580 -12.41 -29.07 -38.43
N ILE A 581 -11.63 -28.29 -37.71
CA ILE A 581 -12.06 -27.59 -36.50
C ILE A 581 -11.92 -26.09 -36.75
N GLY A 582 -13.01 -25.34 -36.57
CA GLY A 582 -12.97 -23.87 -36.64
C GLY A 582 -12.33 -23.24 -35.37
N MET A 583 -11.93 -21.98 -35.47
CA MET A 583 -11.38 -21.19 -34.35
C MET A 583 -12.29 -21.14 -33.11
N ASN A 584 -13.60 -21.37 -33.28
CA ASN A 584 -14.58 -21.46 -32.20
C ASN A 584 -14.65 -22.84 -31.56
N GLY A 585 -13.69 -23.73 -31.90
CA GLY A 585 -13.63 -25.11 -31.42
C GLY A 585 -14.70 -26.05 -31.95
N LYS A 586 -15.60 -25.60 -32.79
CA LYS A 586 -16.61 -26.46 -33.37
C LYS A 586 -16.02 -27.26 -34.50
N VAL A 587 -16.31 -28.55 -34.52
CA VAL A 587 -15.98 -29.40 -35.64
C VAL A 587 -16.83 -28.95 -36.82
N ALA A 588 -16.19 -28.40 -37.85
CA ALA A 588 -16.81 -27.99 -39.08
C ALA A 588 -17.04 -29.20 -40.03
N TYR A 589 -16.14 -30.17 -39.96
CA TYR A 589 -16.23 -31.41 -40.72
C TYR A 589 -15.48 -32.54 -40.00
N ARG A 590 -16.02 -33.75 -40.10
CA ARG A 590 -15.33 -35.00 -39.72
C ARG A 590 -15.78 -36.12 -40.63
N GLY A 591 -14.85 -36.74 -41.27
CA GLY A 591 -15.13 -37.89 -42.14
C GLY A 591 -13.99 -38.22 -43.08
N GLU A 592 -14.15 -39.29 -43.85
CA GLU A 592 -13.24 -39.69 -44.89
C GLU A 592 -13.34 -38.74 -46.09
N VAL A 593 -12.21 -38.32 -46.65
CA VAL A 593 -12.08 -37.44 -47.80
C VAL A 593 -11.27 -38.10 -48.90
N THR A 594 -11.57 -37.74 -50.13
CA THR A 594 -10.85 -38.18 -51.34
C THR A 594 -10.16 -36.97 -51.99
N ASP A 595 -9.21 -37.23 -52.90
CA ASP A 595 -8.45 -36.16 -53.56
C ASP A 595 -9.35 -35.10 -54.20
N GLY A 596 -9.01 -33.83 -53.99
CA GLY A 596 -9.75 -32.67 -54.50
C GLY A 596 -11.11 -32.45 -53.85
N GLN A 597 -11.46 -33.15 -52.76
CA GLN A 597 -12.73 -32.94 -52.05
C GLN A 597 -12.80 -31.54 -51.47
N ARG A 598 -13.94 -30.88 -51.76
CA ARG A 598 -14.23 -29.51 -51.33
C ARG A 598 -15.18 -29.53 -50.13
N ILE A 599 -14.82 -28.91 -49.04
CA ILE A 599 -15.61 -28.79 -47.84
C ILE A 599 -15.93 -27.31 -47.63
N MET A 600 -17.20 -26.95 -47.83
CA MET A 600 -17.66 -25.57 -47.66
C MET A 600 -17.71 -25.21 -46.20
N VAL A 601 -17.02 -24.11 -45.84
CA VAL A 601 -17.00 -23.56 -44.50
C VAL A 601 -17.11 -22.02 -44.55
N PRO A 602 -17.67 -21.36 -43.53
CA PRO A 602 -17.66 -19.91 -43.45
C PRO A 602 -16.23 -19.34 -43.53
N SER A 603 -16.11 -18.06 -43.88
CA SER A 603 -14.82 -17.37 -43.80
C SER A 603 -14.27 -17.47 -42.37
N GLY A 604 -13.01 -17.85 -42.23
CA GLY A 604 -12.39 -18.08 -40.93
C GLY A 604 -11.08 -18.85 -41.01
N ILE A 605 -10.49 -19.11 -39.86
CA ILE A 605 -9.31 -19.97 -39.73
C ILE A 605 -9.77 -21.33 -39.20
N TYR A 606 -9.22 -22.38 -39.78
CA TYR A 606 -9.55 -23.77 -39.49
C TYR A 606 -8.27 -24.59 -39.29
N ALA A 607 -8.35 -25.55 -38.39
CA ALA A 607 -7.34 -26.62 -38.28
C ALA A 607 -7.84 -27.87 -39.00
N VAL A 608 -7.09 -28.34 -39.98
CA VAL A 608 -7.35 -29.56 -40.73
C VAL A 608 -6.34 -30.60 -40.31
N ASN A 609 -6.71 -31.58 -39.48
CA ASN A 609 -5.79 -32.54 -38.87
C ASN A 609 -4.53 -31.85 -38.25
N GLY A 610 -4.70 -30.65 -37.64
CA GLY A 610 -3.62 -29.86 -37.08
C GLY A 610 -2.94 -28.86 -38.04
N GLN A 611 -3.18 -28.96 -39.36
CA GLN A 611 -2.70 -27.98 -40.34
C GLN A 611 -3.65 -26.77 -40.40
N LEU A 612 -3.12 -25.56 -40.23
CA LEU A 612 -3.94 -24.35 -40.25
C LEU A 612 -4.19 -23.86 -41.67
N VAL A 613 -5.44 -23.50 -41.95
CA VAL A 613 -5.85 -22.91 -43.23
C VAL A 613 -6.79 -21.74 -42.99
N ARG A 614 -6.68 -20.71 -43.82
CA ARG A 614 -7.60 -19.55 -43.80
C ARG A 614 -8.53 -19.61 -45.01
N VAL A 615 -9.82 -19.59 -44.78
CA VAL A 615 -10.85 -19.49 -45.81
C VAL A 615 -11.36 -18.05 -45.87
N LYS A 616 -11.23 -17.43 -47.05
CA LYS A 616 -11.68 -16.04 -47.31
C LYS A 616 -13.17 -16.00 -47.68
#